data_72a6de9251ed9f478972394746f7bd07
#
_entry.id   72a6de9251ed9f478972394746f7bd07
#
_cell.length_a   1.000
_cell.length_b   1.000
_cell.length_c   1.000
_cell.angle_alpha   90.00
_cell.angle_beta   90.00
_cell.angle_gamma   90.00
#
_symmetry.space_group_name_H-M   'P 1'
#
loop_
_entity.id
_entity.type
_entity.pdbx_description
1 polymer ?
#
loop_
_entity_poly.entity_id
_entity_poly.type
_entity_poly.pdbx_seq_one_letter_code
_entity_poly.pdbx_strand_id
1 'polypeptide(L)'
;MVYSLLPNKRQKTYDGLFGLIKTICPLFNQTSISLDFKMAVMNSVWQAFPRAELHGCLFHLTKSMRRHLSKNGLVQRYNTELRFALHARMIVALAFVPIDNLDDAFDALSKELPNELTPVLNWLEDNYIGRPGRNNCRSRPALFPPEIWSMYQRTISGVDRTNNPAKAAHRRLKRELYVVHPSIWKFTDGLRRVQKGRDFTYEQYVRGEPGPVKRREYILADQLLLTTVNDYNNRAS
;
A
#
# COMPACT_ATOMS: atom_id res chain seq x y z
N MET A 1 10.77 11.11 15.95
CA MET A 1 10.60 9.90 15.13
C MET A 1 11.16 8.72 15.92
N VAL A 2 10.58 7.51 15.78
CA VAL A 2 11.07 6.30 16.44
C VAL A 2 11.80 5.43 15.41
N TYR A 3 12.98 4.97 15.74
CA TYR A 3 13.74 3.99 14.97
C TYR A 3 13.86 2.72 15.82
N SER A 4 13.58 1.57 15.20
CA SER A 4 13.69 0.28 15.88
C SER A 4 14.45 -0.72 15.01
N LEU A 5 15.41 -1.40 15.61
CA LEU A 5 16.12 -2.51 15.02
C LEU A 5 15.47 -3.82 15.49
N LEU A 6 14.84 -4.55 14.56
CA LEU A 6 14.11 -5.76 14.89
C LEU A 6 14.94 -6.99 14.52
N PRO A 7 14.97 -8.03 15.38
CA PRO A 7 15.73 -9.26 15.12
C PRO A 7 15.13 -10.10 14.01
N ASN A 8 13.81 -9.99 13.79
CA ASN A 8 13.09 -10.72 12.75
C ASN A 8 11.76 -10.05 12.39
N LYS A 9 11.00 -10.64 11.46
CA LYS A 9 9.71 -10.13 10.96
C LYS A 9 8.51 -10.95 11.47
N ARG A 10 8.61 -11.55 12.64
CA ARG A 10 7.53 -12.33 13.26
C ARG A 10 6.55 -11.40 13.99
N GLN A 11 5.29 -11.82 14.08
CA GLN A 11 4.23 -11.04 14.75
C GLN A 11 4.63 -10.65 16.16
N LYS A 12 5.08 -11.60 16.99
CA LYS A 12 5.53 -11.35 18.38
C LYS A 12 6.58 -10.22 18.49
N THR A 13 7.42 -10.07 17.48
CA THR A 13 8.42 -8.97 17.44
C THR A 13 7.75 -7.62 17.21
N TYR A 14 6.75 -7.57 16.34
CA TYR A 14 5.96 -6.35 16.12
C TYR A 14 5.07 -6.03 17.32
N ASP A 15 4.49 -7.03 17.99
CA ASP A 15 3.71 -6.84 19.22
C ASP A 15 4.56 -6.16 20.29
N GLY A 16 5.79 -6.64 20.51
CA GLY A 16 6.76 -6.01 21.41
C GLY A 16 7.13 -4.57 21.00
N LEU A 17 7.33 -4.34 19.70
CA LEU A 17 7.61 -2.98 19.18
C LEU A 17 6.46 -2.02 19.48
N PHE A 18 5.22 -2.39 19.16
CA PHE A 18 4.07 -1.51 19.38
C PHE A 18 3.76 -1.33 20.87
N GLY A 19 4.01 -2.34 21.70
CA GLY A 19 3.97 -2.21 23.16
C GLY A 19 4.95 -1.15 23.67
N LEU A 20 6.20 -1.20 23.22
CA LEU A 20 7.23 -0.21 23.57
C LEU A 20 6.85 1.20 23.06
N ILE A 21 6.32 1.33 21.85
CA ILE A 21 5.87 2.62 21.32
C ILE A 21 4.80 3.23 22.21
N LYS A 22 3.82 2.44 22.65
CA LYS A 22 2.77 2.90 23.57
C LYS A 22 3.31 3.30 24.93
N THR A 23 4.33 2.62 25.43
CA THR A 23 4.98 2.97 26.68
C THR A 23 5.75 4.30 26.59
N ILE A 24 6.50 4.50 25.49
CA ILE A 24 7.30 5.71 25.28
C ILE A 24 6.40 6.91 24.90
N CYS A 25 5.35 6.67 24.16
CA CYS A 25 4.41 7.69 23.67
C CYS A 25 2.96 7.29 23.99
N PRO A 26 2.51 7.43 25.24
CA PRO A 26 1.15 6.99 25.66
C PRO A 26 0.03 7.66 24.87
N LEU A 27 0.26 8.89 24.40
CA LEU A 27 -0.70 9.65 23.58
C LEU A 27 -0.66 9.28 22.08
N PHE A 28 0.18 8.32 21.68
CA PHE A 28 0.26 7.87 20.30
C PHE A 28 -0.99 7.06 19.94
N ASN A 29 -1.97 7.76 19.39
CA ASN A 29 -3.25 7.19 18.96
C ASN A 29 -3.49 7.61 17.50
N GLN A 30 -3.14 6.73 16.57
CA GLN A 30 -3.26 6.98 15.13
C GLN A 30 -4.65 6.61 14.64
N THR A 31 -5.27 7.49 13.85
CA THR A 31 -6.57 7.23 13.21
C THR A 31 -6.43 6.37 11.96
N SER A 32 -5.27 6.44 11.28
CA SER A 32 -4.99 5.62 10.09
C SER A 32 -3.53 5.17 10.05
N ILE A 33 -3.30 3.95 9.58
CA ILE A 33 -1.97 3.35 9.47
C ILE A 33 -1.80 2.70 8.09
N SER A 34 -0.84 3.20 7.31
CA SER A 34 -0.51 2.63 6.00
C SER A 34 0.57 1.55 6.12
N LEU A 35 0.30 0.38 5.57
CA LEU A 35 1.16 -0.81 5.68
C LEU A 35 1.39 -1.50 4.33
N ASP A 36 2.44 -2.31 4.28
CA ASP A 36 2.60 -3.35 3.25
C ASP A 36 1.69 -4.53 3.57
N PHE A 37 1.35 -5.35 2.57
CA PHE A 37 0.57 -6.58 2.73
C PHE A 37 1.39 -7.68 3.41
N LYS A 38 1.53 -7.58 4.74
CA LYS A 38 2.23 -8.54 5.60
C LYS A 38 1.37 -8.82 6.84
N MET A 39 0.78 -10.00 6.89
CA MET A 39 -0.12 -10.38 8.00
C MET A 39 0.49 -10.19 9.38
N ALA A 40 1.77 -10.54 9.57
CA ALA A 40 2.42 -10.43 10.88
C ALA A 40 2.39 -9.00 11.45
N VAL A 41 2.65 -7.97 10.62
CA VAL A 41 2.60 -6.58 11.08
C VAL A 41 1.15 -6.07 11.14
N MET A 42 0.29 -6.51 10.24
CA MET A 42 -1.12 -6.11 10.23
C MET A 42 -1.85 -6.62 11.48
N ASN A 43 -1.68 -7.90 11.84
CA ASN A 43 -2.25 -8.46 13.07
C ASN A 43 -1.77 -7.71 14.32
N SER A 44 -0.48 -7.40 14.37
CA SER A 44 0.08 -6.64 15.49
C SER A 44 -0.48 -5.21 15.58
N VAL A 45 -0.70 -4.56 14.44
CA VAL A 45 -1.31 -3.22 14.40
C VAL A 45 -2.78 -3.28 14.81
N TRP A 46 -3.56 -4.26 14.33
CA TRP A 46 -4.96 -4.43 14.76
C TRP A 46 -5.08 -4.60 16.28
N GLN A 47 -4.18 -5.40 16.88
CA GLN A 47 -4.16 -5.58 18.34
C GLN A 47 -3.73 -4.31 19.08
N ALA A 48 -2.70 -3.64 18.56
CA ALA A 48 -2.15 -2.46 19.21
C ALA A 48 -3.04 -1.23 19.05
N PHE A 49 -3.68 -1.06 17.89
CA PHE A 49 -4.45 0.13 17.52
C PHE A 49 -5.82 -0.27 16.92
N PRO A 50 -6.73 -0.81 17.74
CA PRO A 50 -8.01 -1.37 17.26
C PRO A 50 -8.96 -0.33 16.66
N ARG A 51 -8.71 0.97 16.89
CA ARG A 51 -9.49 2.07 16.31
C ARG A 51 -8.87 2.65 15.04
N ALA A 52 -7.67 2.21 14.67
CA ALA A 52 -7.00 2.72 13.49
C ALA A 52 -7.49 2.02 12.23
N GLU A 53 -7.79 2.80 11.19
CA GLU A 53 -8.03 2.28 9.86
C GLU A 53 -6.72 1.78 9.23
N LEU A 54 -6.69 0.54 8.76
CA LEU A 54 -5.53 0.00 8.07
C LEU A 54 -5.64 0.24 6.58
N HIS A 55 -4.60 0.85 6.03
CA HIS A 55 -4.51 1.14 4.62
C HIS A 55 -3.37 0.37 3.96
N GLY A 56 -3.71 -0.53 3.03
CA GLY A 56 -2.73 -1.17 2.15
C GLY A 56 -2.14 -0.18 1.14
N CYS A 57 -0.95 -0.45 0.70
CA CYS A 57 -0.24 0.41 -0.24
C CYS A 57 -0.45 -0.08 -1.68
N LEU A 58 -1.03 0.75 -2.57
CA LEU A 58 -1.26 0.43 -3.99
C LEU A 58 0.02 -0.05 -4.71
N PHE A 59 1.18 0.58 -4.40
CA PHE A 59 2.43 0.14 -4.98
C PHE A 59 2.78 -1.31 -4.63
N HIS A 60 2.48 -1.76 -3.41
CA HIS A 60 2.75 -3.12 -3.00
C HIS A 60 1.76 -4.12 -3.62
N LEU A 61 0.51 -3.72 -3.83
CA LEU A 61 -0.47 -4.48 -4.60
C LEU A 61 0.03 -4.68 -6.06
N THR A 62 0.37 -3.58 -6.73
CA THR A 62 0.93 -3.63 -8.10
C THR A 62 2.23 -4.46 -8.19
N LYS A 63 3.12 -4.31 -7.20
CA LYS A 63 4.36 -5.10 -7.14
C LYS A 63 4.07 -6.59 -6.94
N SER A 64 3.07 -6.94 -6.16
CA SER A 64 2.65 -8.33 -5.96
C SER A 64 2.04 -8.91 -7.24
N MET A 65 1.20 -8.16 -7.96
CA MET A 65 0.69 -8.54 -9.27
C MET A 65 1.84 -8.83 -10.25
N ARG A 66 2.82 -7.92 -10.37
CA ARG A 66 4.00 -8.13 -11.24
C ARG A 66 4.80 -9.38 -10.87
N ARG A 67 4.89 -9.73 -9.58
CA ARG A 67 5.52 -10.98 -9.12
C ARG A 67 4.73 -12.21 -9.60
N HIS A 68 3.41 -12.13 -9.62
CA HIS A 68 2.58 -13.23 -10.13
C HIS A 68 2.66 -13.34 -11.65
N LEU A 69 2.74 -12.24 -12.40
CA LEU A 69 3.10 -12.28 -13.82
C LEU A 69 4.45 -12.98 -14.06
N SER A 70 5.46 -12.67 -13.23
CA SER A 70 6.77 -13.30 -13.30
C SER A 70 6.72 -14.81 -13.04
N LYS A 71 5.99 -15.23 -12.02
CA LYS A 71 5.82 -16.65 -11.69
C LYS A 71 5.14 -17.46 -12.78
N ASN A 72 4.31 -16.81 -13.60
CA ASN A 72 3.61 -17.43 -14.72
C ASN A 72 4.31 -17.19 -16.08
N GLY A 73 5.54 -16.67 -16.11
CA GLY A 73 6.31 -16.44 -17.33
C GLY A 73 5.79 -15.30 -18.22
N LEU A 74 4.90 -14.43 -17.69
CA LEU A 74 4.17 -13.43 -18.48
C LEU A 74 4.84 -12.05 -18.53
N VAL A 75 6.03 -11.88 -17.93
CA VAL A 75 6.71 -10.57 -17.85
C VAL A 75 7.13 -10.07 -19.23
N GLN A 76 7.59 -10.95 -20.11
CA GLN A 76 7.98 -10.53 -21.47
C GLN A 76 6.78 -9.94 -22.21
N ARG A 77 5.66 -10.64 -22.25
CA ARG A 77 4.42 -10.13 -22.88
C ARG A 77 3.94 -8.84 -22.24
N TYR A 78 3.96 -8.75 -20.92
CA TYR A 78 3.62 -7.52 -20.20
C TYR A 78 4.50 -6.32 -20.60
N ASN A 79 5.76 -6.55 -20.94
CA ASN A 79 6.68 -5.48 -21.32
C ASN A 79 6.63 -5.12 -22.80
N THR A 80 6.22 -6.05 -23.68
CA THR A 80 6.27 -5.90 -25.14
C THR A 80 4.91 -5.73 -25.81
N GLU A 81 3.84 -6.26 -25.22
CA GLU A 81 2.49 -6.23 -25.77
C GLU A 81 1.61 -5.21 -25.02
N LEU A 82 1.33 -4.05 -25.65
CA LEU A 82 0.56 -2.98 -25.02
C LEU A 82 -0.81 -3.43 -24.53
N ARG A 83 -1.56 -4.20 -25.36
CA ARG A 83 -2.89 -4.70 -25.03
C ARG A 83 -2.85 -5.66 -23.84
N PHE A 84 -1.88 -6.57 -23.81
CA PHE A 84 -1.69 -7.48 -22.69
C PHE A 84 -1.33 -6.75 -21.40
N ALA A 85 -0.46 -5.73 -21.49
CA ALA A 85 -0.10 -4.88 -20.35
C ALA A 85 -1.31 -4.10 -19.81
N LEU A 86 -2.18 -3.63 -20.70
CA LEU A 86 -3.44 -2.97 -20.32
C LEU A 86 -4.33 -3.94 -19.53
N HIS A 87 -4.62 -5.11 -20.06
CA HIS A 87 -5.42 -6.14 -19.39
C HIS A 87 -4.85 -6.50 -18.00
N ALA A 88 -3.53 -6.70 -17.89
CA ALA A 88 -2.91 -6.97 -16.60
C ALA A 88 -3.06 -5.80 -15.60
N ARG A 89 -3.04 -4.55 -16.06
CA ARG A 89 -3.26 -3.37 -15.21
C ARG A 89 -4.72 -3.23 -14.79
N MET A 90 -5.68 -3.68 -15.60
CA MET A 90 -7.10 -3.68 -15.23
C MET A 90 -7.36 -4.52 -13.97
N ILE A 91 -6.59 -5.59 -13.74
CA ILE A 91 -6.67 -6.39 -12.51
C ILE A 91 -6.40 -5.52 -11.27
N VAL A 92 -5.40 -4.63 -11.32
CA VAL A 92 -5.09 -3.71 -10.20
C VAL A 92 -6.07 -2.53 -10.16
N ALA A 93 -6.66 -2.16 -11.29
CA ALA A 93 -7.63 -1.08 -11.37
C ALA A 93 -8.93 -1.39 -10.60
N LEU A 94 -9.23 -2.65 -10.30
CA LEU A 94 -10.30 -3.05 -9.39
C LEU A 94 -10.18 -2.37 -8.01
N ALA A 95 -8.97 -1.95 -7.61
CA ALA A 95 -8.78 -1.16 -6.38
C ALA A 95 -9.49 0.20 -6.39
N PHE A 96 -9.88 0.70 -7.56
CA PHE A 96 -10.56 1.99 -7.70
C PHE A 96 -12.08 1.85 -7.92
N VAL A 97 -12.60 0.64 -7.86
CA VAL A 97 -14.04 0.36 -7.91
C VAL A 97 -14.62 0.46 -6.50
N PRO A 98 -15.85 0.99 -6.32
CA PRO A 98 -16.57 0.90 -5.05
C PRO A 98 -16.63 -0.54 -4.56
N ILE A 99 -16.50 -0.74 -3.24
CA ILE A 99 -16.46 -2.09 -2.66
C ILE A 99 -17.77 -2.84 -2.96
N ASP A 100 -18.91 -2.15 -2.94
CA ASP A 100 -20.23 -2.75 -3.22
C ASP A 100 -20.36 -3.25 -4.66
N ASN A 101 -19.61 -2.67 -5.60
CA ASN A 101 -19.62 -3.04 -7.03
C ASN A 101 -18.45 -3.97 -7.41
N LEU A 102 -17.64 -4.37 -6.43
CA LEU A 102 -16.38 -5.07 -6.70
C LEU A 102 -16.59 -6.46 -7.33
N ASP A 103 -17.61 -7.19 -6.88
CA ASP A 103 -17.91 -8.54 -7.40
C ASP A 103 -18.39 -8.47 -8.85
N ASP A 104 -19.30 -7.56 -9.18
CA ASP A 104 -19.79 -7.35 -10.54
C ASP A 104 -18.66 -6.90 -11.50
N ALA A 105 -17.80 -6.00 -11.02
CA ALA A 105 -16.64 -5.54 -11.78
C ALA A 105 -15.61 -6.66 -12.00
N PHE A 106 -15.41 -7.53 -11.00
CA PHE A 106 -14.55 -8.69 -11.11
C PHE A 106 -15.10 -9.71 -12.14
N ASP A 107 -16.39 -9.99 -12.10
CA ASP A 107 -17.05 -10.90 -13.02
C ASP A 107 -17.02 -10.38 -14.47
N ALA A 108 -17.26 -9.07 -14.66
CA ALA A 108 -17.13 -8.43 -15.96
C ALA A 108 -15.69 -8.52 -16.49
N LEU A 109 -14.71 -8.19 -15.65
CA LEU A 109 -13.30 -8.25 -16.01
C LEU A 109 -12.86 -9.68 -16.34
N SER A 110 -13.32 -10.68 -15.62
CA SER A 110 -12.96 -12.09 -15.85
C SER A 110 -13.33 -12.59 -17.26
N LYS A 111 -14.41 -12.04 -17.85
CA LYS A 111 -14.87 -12.37 -19.21
C LYS A 111 -14.06 -11.68 -20.30
N GLU A 112 -13.45 -10.53 -19.99
CA GLU A 112 -12.68 -9.73 -20.94
C GLU A 112 -11.17 -10.09 -20.98
N LEU A 113 -10.68 -10.69 -19.91
CA LEU A 113 -9.25 -11.00 -19.81
C LEU A 113 -8.85 -12.21 -20.66
N PRO A 114 -7.67 -12.18 -21.30
CA PRO A 114 -7.11 -13.36 -21.94
C PRO A 114 -6.81 -14.46 -20.91
N ASN A 115 -7.04 -15.71 -21.29
CA ASN A 115 -6.94 -16.90 -20.43
C ASN A 115 -5.59 -16.98 -19.68
N GLU A 116 -4.52 -16.49 -20.27
CA GLU A 116 -3.18 -16.50 -19.66
C GLU A 116 -3.10 -15.63 -18.39
N LEU A 117 -4.00 -14.64 -18.23
CA LEU A 117 -4.09 -13.83 -17.02
C LEU A 117 -4.95 -14.45 -15.92
N THR A 118 -5.69 -15.53 -16.21
CA THR A 118 -6.53 -16.23 -15.22
C THR A 118 -5.75 -16.59 -13.93
N PRO A 119 -4.51 -17.09 -13.95
CA PRO A 119 -3.78 -17.37 -12.72
C PRO A 119 -3.48 -16.12 -11.87
N VAL A 120 -3.34 -14.95 -12.52
CA VAL A 120 -3.11 -13.67 -11.83
C VAL A 120 -4.42 -13.13 -11.26
N LEU A 121 -5.52 -13.29 -11.98
CA LEU A 121 -6.86 -12.92 -11.52
C LEU A 121 -7.29 -13.79 -10.33
N ASN A 122 -7.11 -15.10 -10.41
CA ASN A 122 -7.39 -16.04 -9.30
C ASN A 122 -6.55 -15.73 -8.06
N TRP A 123 -5.29 -15.32 -8.24
CA TRP A 123 -4.46 -14.87 -7.12
C TRP A 123 -5.07 -13.63 -6.44
N LEU A 124 -5.58 -12.66 -7.20
CA LEU A 124 -6.23 -11.48 -6.64
C LEU A 124 -7.50 -11.89 -5.88
N GLU A 125 -8.33 -12.73 -6.48
CA GLU A 125 -9.55 -13.24 -5.85
C GLU A 125 -9.22 -13.93 -4.51
N ASP A 126 -8.32 -14.91 -4.51
CA ASP A 126 -7.97 -15.70 -3.33
C ASP A 126 -7.42 -14.87 -2.17
N ASN A 127 -6.70 -13.80 -2.46
CA ASN A 127 -5.99 -13.04 -1.42
C ASN A 127 -6.65 -11.72 -1.06
N TYR A 128 -7.40 -11.08 -1.97
CA TYR A 128 -7.85 -9.70 -1.82
C TYR A 128 -9.36 -9.53 -1.91
N ILE A 129 -10.07 -10.39 -2.63
CA ILE A 129 -11.53 -10.30 -2.78
C ILE A 129 -12.22 -11.36 -1.93
N GLY A 130 -11.68 -12.57 -1.94
CA GLY A 130 -12.31 -13.78 -1.38
C GLY A 130 -13.25 -14.43 -2.39
N ARG A 131 -13.43 -15.74 -2.28
CA ARG A 131 -14.26 -16.51 -3.21
C ARG A 131 -15.74 -16.46 -2.82
N PRO A 132 -16.65 -16.28 -3.77
CA PRO A 132 -18.08 -16.32 -3.50
C PRO A 132 -18.48 -17.70 -2.96
N GLY A 133 -19.41 -17.71 -2.02
CA GLY A 133 -20.01 -18.89 -1.46
C GLY A 133 -21.51 -18.92 -1.69
N ARG A 134 -22.20 -19.90 -1.11
CA ARG A 134 -23.66 -19.96 -1.16
C ARG A 134 -24.26 -18.87 -0.25
N ASN A 135 -25.40 -18.31 -0.64
CA ASN A 135 -26.21 -17.36 0.15
C ASN A 135 -25.47 -16.03 0.50
N ASN A 136 -24.81 -15.39 -0.47
CA ASN A 136 -24.08 -14.13 -0.26
C ASN A 136 -22.98 -14.17 0.83
N CYS A 137 -22.66 -15.34 1.36
CA CYS A 137 -21.51 -15.52 2.24
C CYS A 137 -20.30 -15.93 1.40
N ARG A 138 -19.13 -15.35 1.65
CA ARG A 138 -17.89 -15.81 1.00
C ARG A 138 -17.47 -17.14 1.59
N SER A 139 -17.34 -18.17 0.75
CA SER A 139 -16.88 -19.52 1.17
C SER A 139 -15.44 -19.48 1.67
N ARG A 140 -14.65 -18.55 1.16
CA ARG A 140 -13.28 -18.29 1.59
C ARG A 140 -13.07 -16.78 1.71
N PRO A 141 -12.93 -16.24 2.93
CA PRO A 141 -12.66 -14.84 3.14
C PRO A 141 -11.30 -14.45 2.55
N ALA A 142 -11.19 -13.21 2.09
CA ALA A 142 -9.92 -12.68 1.62
C ALA A 142 -8.88 -12.64 2.74
N LEU A 143 -7.62 -12.89 2.39
CA LEU A 143 -6.50 -12.70 3.32
C LEU A 143 -6.33 -11.21 3.67
N PHE A 144 -6.57 -10.34 2.70
CA PHE A 144 -6.59 -8.88 2.84
C PHE A 144 -7.95 -8.38 2.36
N PRO A 145 -8.90 -8.09 3.26
CA PRO A 145 -10.24 -7.69 2.86
C PRO A 145 -10.25 -6.36 2.08
N PRO A 146 -11.25 -6.15 1.21
CA PRO A 146 -11.34 -4.99 0.31
C PRO A 146 -11.16 -3.63 0.98
N GLU A 147 -11.63 -3.47 2.21
CA GLU A 147 -11.53 -2.25 3.00
C GLU A 147 -10.07 -1.80 3.21
N ILE A 148 -9.13 -2.76 3.22
CA ILE A 148 -7.71 -2.45 3.42
C ILE A 148 -7.06 -1.94 2.13
N TRP A 149 -7.40 -2.50 0.97
CA TRP A 149 -6.70 -2.22 -0.28
C TRP A 149 -7.48 -1.38 -1.28
N SER A 150 -8.78 -1.12 -1.04
CA SER A 150 -9.55 -0.20 -1.87
C SER A 150 -8.93 1.19 -1.87
N MET A 151 -8.83 1.75 -3.06
CA MET A 151 -8.34 3.11 -3.30
C MET A 151 -9.47 4.07 -3.64
N TYR A 152 -10.68 3.57 -3.78
CA TYR A 152 -11.84 4.34 -4.20
C TYR A 152 -12.10 5.54 -3.29
N GLN A 153 -12.42 5.30 -2.01
CA GLN A 153 -12.70 6.37 -1.06
C GLN A 153 -11.49 7.27 -0.82
N ARG A 154 -10.29 6.70 -0.80
CA ARG A 154 -9.04 7.45 -0.65
C ARG A 154 -8.75 8.38 -1.83
N THR A 155 -9.20 8.01 -3.04
CA THR A 155 -9.09 8.86 -4.23
C THR A 155 -10.06 10.02 -4.14
N ILE A 156 -11.31 9.80 -3.76
CA ILE A 156 -12.33 10.84 -3.57
C ILE A 156 -11.91 11.82 -2.47
N SER A 157 -11.41 11.32 -1.34
CA SER A 157 -10.99 12.14 -0.19
C SER A 157 -9.60 12.78 -0.36
N GLY A 158 -8.90 12.55 -1.47
CA GLY A 158 -7.55 13.08 -1.71
C GLY A 158 -6.47 12.53 -0.78
N VAL A 159 -6.73 11.40 -0.11
CA VAL A 159 -5.78 10.75 0.80
C VAL A 159 -4.71 9.98 0.02
N ASP A 160 -3.49 9.92 0.57
CA ASP A 160 -2.38 9.20 -0.04
C ASP A 160 -2.69 7.71 -0.29
N ARG A 161 -2.53 7.28 -1.55
CA ARG A 161 -2.74 5.90 -2.00
C ARG A 161 -1.51 5.00 -1.88
N THR A 162 -0.36 5.61 -1.61
CA THR A 162 0.92 4.92 -1.53
C THR A 162 1.71 5.36 -0.31
N ASN A 163 2.62 4.50 0.16
CA ASN A 163 3.55 4.84 1.22
C ASN A 163 4.83 5.53 0.67
N ASN A 164 4.70 6.41 -0.32
CA ASN A 164 5.82 7.16 -0.90
C ASN A 164 6.67 7.91 0.13
N PRO A 165 6.12 8.55 1.17
CA PRO A 165 6.92 9.16 2.24
C PRO A 165 7.83 8.15 2.95
N ALA A 166 7.35 6.95 3.24
CA ALA A 166 8.15 5.89 3.86
C ALA A 166 9.27 5.41 2.93
N LYS A 167 8.99 5.27 1.62
CA LYS A 167 10.03 4.92 0.63
C LYS A 167 11.08 6.00 0.46
N ALA A 168 10.69 7.27 0.49
CA ALA A 168 11.62 8.39 0.46
C ALA A 168 12.52 8.37 1.72
N ALA A 169 11.93 8.09 2.88
CA ALA A 169 12.66 7.92 4.13
C ALA A 169 13.67 6.77 4.07
N HIS A 170 13.27 5.61 3.54
CA HIS A 170 14.17 4.47 3.36
C HIS A 170 15.31 4.76 2.37
N ARG A 171 15.03 5.45 1.25
CA ARG A 171 16.06 5.86 0.30
C ARG A 171 17.05 6.83 0.92
N ARG A 172 16.57 7.81 1.69
CA ARG A 172 17.40 8.75 2.42
C ARG A 172 18.30 8.01 3.43
N LEU A 173 17.71 7.14 4.26
CA LEU A 173 18.44 6.33 5.22
C LEU A 173 19.54 5.50 4.55
N LYS A 174 19.21 4.80 3.44
CA LYS A 174 20.19 4.02 2.68
C LYS A 174 21.33 4.88 2.13
N ARG A 175 21.03 6.08 1.67
CA ARG A 175 22.04 7.03 1.17
C ARG A 175 22.94 7.57 2.28
N GLU A 176 22.37 7.88 3.46
CA GLU A 176 23.13 8.38 4.60
C GLU A 176 24.02 7.30 5.25
N LEU A 177 23.62 6.05 5.16
CA LEU A 177 24.41 4.94 5.72
C LEU A 177 25.64 4.59 4.88
N TYR A 178 25.63 4.85 3.57
CA TYR A 178 26.72 4.61 2.59
C TYR A 178 27.34 3.21 2.55
N VAL A 179 26.99 2.29 3.44
CA VAL A 179 27.60 0.98 3.62
C VAL A 179 26.55 -0.12 3.62
N VAL A 180 26.84 -1.25 3.00
CA VAL A 180 25.89 -2.37 2.89
C VAL A 180 25.71 -3.10 4.23
N HIS A 181 26.75 -3.19 5.04
CA HIS A 181 26.74 -3.80 6.38
C HIS A 181 27.45 -2.87 7.36
N PRO A 182 26.82 -1.78 7.83
CA PRO A 182 27.44 -0.85 8.76
C PRO A 182 27.64 -1.50 10.13
N SER A 183 28.74 -1.16 10.80
CA SER A 183 28.84 -1.42 12.25
C SER A 183 27.73 -0.69 12.98
N ILE A 184 27.42 -1.14 14.21
CA ILE A 184 26.37 -0.50 15.04
C ILE A 184 26.63 1.00 15.23
N TRP A 185 27.88 1.41 15.39
CA TRP A 185 28.29 2.80 15.53
C TRP A 185 28.02 3.62 14.27
N LYS A 186 28.44 3.14 13.10
CA LYS A 186 28.15 3.80 11.81
C LYS A 186 26.63 3.86 11.52
N PHE A 187 25.91 2.82 11.89
CA PHE A 187 24.46 2.78 11.77
C PHE A 187 23.80 3.86 12.65
N THR A 188 24.19 3.94 13.91
CA THR A 188 23.68 4.93 14.87
C THR A 188 23.99 6.36 14.43
N ASP A 189 25.19 6.62 13.95
CA ASP A 189 25.57 7.94 13.44
C ASP A 189 24.79 8.31 12.16
N GLY A 190 24.55 7.35 11.28
CA GLY A 190 23.68 7.54 10.11
C GLY A 190 22.26 7.91 10.53
N LEU A 191 21.69 7.23 11.52
CA LEU A 191 20.38 7.55 12.09
C LEU A 191 20.33 8.96 12.67
N ARG A 192 21.37 9.36 13.43
CA ARG A 192 21.47 10.72 14.01
C ARG A 192 21.49 11.79 12.92
N ARG A 193 22.25 11.58 11.82
CA ARG A 193 22.26 12.51 10.68
C ARG A 193 20.89 12.61 10.01
N VAL A 194 20.22 11.49 9.77
CA VAL A 194 18.86 11.47 9.24
C VAL A 194 17.90 12.23 10.16
N GLN A 195 18.01 12.02 11.49
CA GLN A 195 17.17 12.68 12.48
C GLN A 195 17.38 14.20 12.44
N LYS A 196 18.63 14.69 12.50
CA LYS A 196 18.92 16.14 12.40
C LYS A 196 18.30 16.79 11.18
N GLY A 197 18.38 16.15 10.00
CA GLY A 197 17.77 16.69 8.79
C GLY A 197 16.23 16.69 8.83
N ARG A 198 15.61 15.82 9.63
CA ARG A 198 14.16 15.82 9.85
C ARG A 198 13.73 16.86 10.87
N ASP A 199 14.50 17.02 11.94
CA ASP A 199 14.26 18.06 12.94
C ASP A 199 14.33 19.44 12.29
N PHE A 200 15.33 19.68 11.44
CA PHE A 200 15.41 20.90 10.63
C PHE A 200 14.17 21.12 9.75
N THR A 201 13.72 20.06 9.02
CA THR A 201 12.51 20.16 8.20
C THR A 201 11.25 20.42 9.05
N TYR A 202 11.17 19.81 10.23
CA TYR A 202 10.07 20.04 11.16
C TYR A 202 10.06 21.49 11.66
N GLU A 203 11.23 22.04 12.02
CA GLU A 203 11.35 23.45 12.42
C GLU A 203 10.92 24.41 11.30
N GLN A 204 11.26 24.11 10.04
CA GLN A 204 10.78 24.88 8.89
C GLN A 204 9.24 24.90 8.83
N TYR A 205 8.59 23.74 8.98
CA TYR A 205 7.13 23.67 9.01
C TYR A 205 6.52 24.42 10.20
N VAL A 206 7.12 24.35 11.38
CA VAL A 206 6.68 25.12 12.55
C VAL A 206 6.77 26.62 12.31
N ARG A 207 7.77 27.07 11.53
CA ARG A 207 7.92 28.48 11.11
C ARG A 207 6.95 28.88 9.98
N GLY A 208 6.12 27.97 9.49
CA GLY A 208 5.18 28.24 8.40
C GLY A 208 5.79 28.15 6.99
N GLU A 209 6.99 27.63 6.84
CA GLU A 209 7.60 27.43 5.54
C GLU A 209 6.79 26.38 4.74
N PRO A 210 6.47 26.64 3.45
CA PRO A 210 5.69 25.71 2.66
C PRO A 210 6.46 24.41 2.41
N GLY A 211 5.75 23.30 2.45
CA GLY A 211 6.30 22.00 2.09
C GLY A 211 6.70 21.89 0.62
N PRO A 212 7.47 20.85 0.25
CA PRO A 212 7.86 20.66 -1.14
C PRO A 212 6.65 20.50 -2.04
N VAL A 213 6.61 21.27 -3.12
CA VAL A 213 5.53 21.24 -4.10
C VAL A 213 5.51 19.89 -4.81
N LYS A 214 4.32 19.30 -4.93
CA LYS A 214 4.10 18.05 -5.68
C LYS A 214 4.41 18.32 -7.16
N ARG A 215 5.14 17.42 -7.82
CA ARG A 215 5.45 17.54 -9.24
C ARG A 215 4.17 17.59 -10.08
N ARG A 216 4.15 18.45 -11.10
CA ARG A 216 2.99 18.68 -11.98
C ARG A 216 2.43 17.39 -12.57
N GLU A 217 3.30 16.46 -13.00
CA GLU A 217 2.91 15.14 -13.54
C GLU A 217 2.07 14.30 -12.57
N TYR A 218 2.39 14.36 -11.25
CA TYR A 218 1.61 13.66 -10.23
C TYR A 218 0.29 14.37 -9.92
N ILE A 219 0.26 15.70 -10.00
CA ILE A 219 -0.98 16.48 -9.83
C ILE A 219 -1.96 16.12 -10.95
N LEU A 220 -1.48 16.13 -12.20
CA LEU A 220 -2.30 15.79 -13.36
C LEU A 220 -2.80 14.34 -13.31
N ALA A 221 -1.93 13.39 -12.91
CA ALA A 221 -2.33 12.00 -12.75
C ALA A 221 -3.39 11.81 -11.66
N ASP A 222 -3.29 12.54 -10.54
CA ASP A 222 -4.28 12.49 -9.47
C ASP A 222 -5.62 13.09 -9.92
N GLN A 223 -5.60 14.20 -10.68
CA GLN A 223 -6.80 14.82 -11.24
C GLN A 223 -7.50 13.89 -12.23
N LEU A 224 -6.75 13.30 -13.16
CA LEU A 224 -7.30 12.35 -14.12
C LEU A 224 -7.95 11.15 -13.43
N LEU A 225 -7.29 10.62 -12.39
CA LEU A 225 -7.78 9.49 -11.63
C LEU A 225 -9.07 9.84 -10.88
N LEU A 226 -9.11 11.02 -10.25
CA LEU A 226 -10.30 11.53 -9.55
C LEU A 226 -11.47 11.70 -10.53
N THR A 227 -11.24 12.32 -11.70
CA THR A 227 -12.26 12.47 -12.74
C THR A 227 -12.79 11.09 -13.18
N THR A 228 -11.89 10.12 -13.45
CA THR A 228 -12.29 8.77 -13.88
C THR A 228 -13.14 8.05 -12.83
N VAL A 229 -12.79 8.18 -11.54
CA VAL A 229 -13.55 7.59 -10.44
C VAL A 229 -14.92 8.24 -10.28
N ASN A 230 -15.01 9.56 -10.43
CA ASN A 230 -16.29 10.28 -10.39
C ASN A 230 -17.19 9.93 -11.60
N ASP A 231 -16.61 9.81 -12.79
CA ASP A 231 -17.35 9.41 -13.99
C ASP A 231 -17.92 8.00 -13.89
N TYR A 232 -17.21 7.09 -13.20
CA TYR A 232 -17.73 5.75 -12.92
C TYR A 232 -19.01 5.82 -12.07
N ASN A 233 -19.06 6.65 -11.05
CA ASN A 233 -20.23 6.82 -10.20
C ASN A 233 -21.44 7.35 -10.99
N ASN A 234 -21.21 8.32 -11.87
CA ASN A 234 -22.26 8.93 -12.68
C ASN A 234 -22.85 7.97 -13.73
N ARG A 235 -22.14 6.89 -14.07
CA ARG A 235 -22.63 5.86 -15.01
C ARG A 235 -23.26 4.66 -14.31
N ALA A 236 -22.94 4.45 -13.04
CA ALA A 236 -23.45 3.33 -12.24
C ALA A 236 -24.70 3.70 -11.43
N SER A 237 -25.04 4.99 -11.36
CA SER A 237 -26.30 5.54 -10.82
C SER A 237 -27.33 5.75 -11.93
#